data_51e0518d772674653869cb1cb2f256af
#
_entry.id   51e0518d772674653869cb1cb2f256af
#
_cell.length_a   1.000
_cell.length_b   1.000
_cell.length_c   1.000
_cell.angle_alpha   90.00
_cell.angle_beta   90.00
_cell.angle_gamma   90.00
#
_symmetry.space_group_name_H-M   'P 1'
#
loop_
_entity.id
_entity.type
_entity.pdbx_description
1 polymer ?
#
loop_
_entity_poly.entity_id
_entity_poly.type
_entity_poly.pdbx_seq_one_letter_code
_entity_poly.pdbx_strand_id
1 'polypeptide(L)'
;MSIPKLKNLLKEVGFNKPPRKVGAVAVVSEGQILCVKRSETQGKYPNFWSLPMGGVEKGETFPQGAARELKEETMLDFNPKSLVYLGAIKDGKYNRFCKIYKAEIEGQPKPTLDHEHSEFGYYDVKSLPHPIEERMKQVLELNI
;
A
#
# COMPACT_ATOMS: atom_id res chain seq x y z
N MET A 1 -37.13 2.08 13.20
CA MET A 1 -36.61 2.74 11.97
C MET A 1 -36.74 1.77 10.78
N SER A 2 -37.23 2.25 9.66
CA SER A 2 -37.35 1.43 8.47
C SER A 2 -35.96 1.12 7.85
N ILE A 3 -35.84 -0.01 7.17
CA ILE A 3 -34.57 -0.38 6.50
C ILE A 3 -34.11 0.68 5.50
N PRO A 4 -34.97 1.29 4.64
CA PRO A 4 -34.54 2.36 3.74
C PRO A 4 -34.00 3.60 4.48
N LYS A 5 -34.62 4.00 5.60
CA LYS A 5 -34.14 5.12 6.40
C LYS A 5 -32.78 4.84 7.02
N LEU A 6 -32.58 3.62 7.54
CA LEU A 6 -31.30 3.22 8.11
C LEU A 6 -30.19 3.22 7.05
N LYS A 7 -30.47 2.68 5.87
CA LYS A 7 -29.52 2.69 4.73
C LYS A 7 -29.13 4.10 4.34
N ASN A 8 -30.10 5.01 4.25
CA ASN A 8 -29.82 6.41 3.89
C ASN A 8 -28.96 7.09 4.95
N LEU A 9 -29.28 6.87 6.23
CA LEU A 9 -28.50 7.44 7.33
C LEU A 9 -27.06 6.92 7.31
N LEU A 10 -26.87 5.63 7.15
CA LEU A 10 -25.54 5.02 7.06
C LEU A 10 -24.76 5.55 5.85
N LYS A 11 -25.44 5.76 4.73
CA LYS A 11 -24.84 6.32 3.51
C LYS A 11 -24.39 7.77 3.74
N GLU A 12 -25.20 8.58 4.42
CA GLU A 12 -24.87 9.97 4.74
C GLU A 12 -23.62 10.08 5.61
N VAL A 13 -23.44 9.15 6.57
CA VAL A 13 -22.25 9.10 7.42
C VAL A 13 -21.12 8.25 6.83
N GLY A 14 -21.32 7.67 5.65
CA GLY A 14 -20.28 6.91 4.94
C GLY A 14 -20.02 5.49 5.42
N PHE A 15 -20.77 4.99 6.40
CA PHE A 15 -20.52 3.66 7.00
C PHE A 15 -20.88 2.48 6.10
N ASN A 16 -21.73 2.68 5.08
CA ASN A 16 -22.15 1.62 4.17
C ASN A 16 -21.46 1.66 2.81
N LYS A 17 -20.47 2.54 2.64
CA LYS A 17 -19.65 2.52 1.43
C LYS A 17 -18.61 1.41 1.56
N PRO A 18 -18.48 0.54 0.53
CA PRO A 18 -17.41 -0.43 0.57
C PRO A 18 -16.05 0.29 0.52
N PRO A 19 -15.05 -0.19 1.27
CA PRO A 19 -13.72 0.41 1.22
C PRO A 19 -13.10 0.21 -0.16
N ARG A 20 -12.30 1.17 -0.58
CA ARG A 20 -11.46 1.03 -1.77
C ARG A 20 -10.43 -0.07 -1.51
N LYS A 21 -10.30 -0.98 -2.46
CA LYS A 21 -9.32 -2.06 -2.37
C LYS A 21 -7.95 -1.57 -2.80
N VAL A 22 -6.95 -1.87 -1.99
CA VAL A 22 -5.56 -1.47 -2.23
C VAL A 22 -4.67 -2.71 -2.10
N GLY A 23 -3.70 -2.83 -3.00
CA GLY A 23 -2.67 -3.85 -2.92
C GLY A 23 -1.30 -3.21 -2.68
N ALA A 24 -0.54 -3.74 -1.75
CA ALA A 24 0.80 -3.25 -1.42
C ALA A 24 1.82 -4.36 -1.44
N VAL A 25 3.08 -4.01 -1.74
CA VAL A 25 4.17 -4.98 -1.75
C VAL A 25 5.29 -4.52 -0.81
N ALA A 26 5.63 -5.36 0.16
CA ALA A 26 6.84 -5.24 0.93
C ALA A 26 7.96 -5.95 0.17
N VAL A 27 8.77 -5.19 -0.54
CA VAL A 27 9.94 -5.70 -1.26
C VAL A 27 11.09 -5.82 -0.27
N VAL A 28 11.48 -7.05 0.02
CA VAL A 28 12.57 -7.35 0.97
C VAL A 28 13.82 -7.71 0.19
N SER A 29 14.90 -7.02 0.48
CA SER A 29 16.21 -7.28 -0.12
C SER A 29 17.30 -7.12 0.93
N GLU A 30 18.11 -8.17 1.10
CA GLU A 30 19.21 -8.17 2.07
C GLU A 30 18.76 -7.80 3.50
N GLY A 31 17.58 -8.28 3.90
CA GLY A 31 17.03 -8.04 5.23
C GLY A 31 16.40 -6.65 5.42
N GLN A 32 16.35 -5.84 4.38
CA GLN A 32 15.76 -4.49 4.41
C GLN A 32 14.54 -4.41 3.52
N ILE A 33 13.67 -3.44 3.80
CA ILE A 33 12.41 -3.24 3.10
C ILE A 33 12.46 -1.97 2.26
N LEU A 34 11.97 -2.05 1.02
CA LEU A 34 11.87 -0.89 0.14
C LEU A 34 10.76 0.04 0.60
N CYS A 35 11.13 1.27 0.91
CA CYS A 35 10.19 2.35 1.21
C CYS A 35 10.29 3.43 0.15
N VAL A 36 9.15 4.02 -0.16
CA VAL A 36 9.05 5.14 -1.10
C VAL A 36 8.42 6.34 -0.41
N LYS A 37 8.89 7.54 -0.72
CA LYS A 37 8.36 8.77 -0.15
C LYS A 37 7.36 9.38 -1.13
N ARG A 38 6.15 9.62 -0.67
CA ARG A 38 5.10 10.25 -1.47
C ARG A 38 5.49 11.69 -1.78
N SER A 39 5.29 12.12 -3.02
CA SER A 39 5.66 13.48 -3.42
C SER A 39 4.78 14.51 -2.71
N GLU A 40 5.27 15.73 -2.62
CA GLU A 40 4.55 16.84 -1.98
C GLU A 40 3.26 17.24 -2.69
N THR A 41 3.10 16.83 -3.96
CA THR A 41 1.91 17.12 -4.77
C THR A 41 0.76 16.14 -4.53
N GLN A 42 0.98 15.08 -3.75
CA GLN A 42 -0.06 14.09 -3.47
C GLN A 42 -1.11 14.64 -2.51
N GLY A 43 -2.39 14.40 -2.80
CA GLY A 43 -3.50 14.86 -1.96
C GLY A 43 -3.62 14.11 -0.64
N LYS A 44 -3.07 12.90 -0.56
CA LYS A 44 -3.10 12.06 0.64
C LYS A 44 -1.69 11.75 1.08
N TYR A 45 -1.38 12.00 2.35
CA TYR A 45 -0.07 11.72 2.94
C TYR A 45 1.12 12.31 2.16
N PRO A 46 1.10 13.62 1.76
CA PRO A 46 2.26 14.21 1.06
C PRO A 46 3.51 14.15 1.95
N ASN A 47 4.64 13.83 1.35
CA ASN A 47 5.94 13.70 2.02
C ASN A 47 6.03 12.59 3.08
N PHE A 48 5.07 11.69 3.16
CA PHE A 48 5.12 10.52 4.04
C PHE A 48 5.77 9.34 3.33
N TRP A 49 6.46 8.52 4.10
CA TRP A 49 7.05 7.27 3.63
C TRP A 49 6.05 6.13 3.73
N SER A 50 6.11 5.23 2.77
CA SER A 50 5.15 4.13 2.63
C SER A 50 5.79 2.97 1.85
N LEU A 51 5.09 1.83 1.84
CA LEU A 51 5.34 0.79 0.87
C LEU A 51 4.79 1.22 -0.49
N PRO A 52 5.35 0.71 -1.60
CA PRO A 52 4.67 0.80 -2.89
C PRO A 52 3.28 0.17 -2.79
N MET A 53 2.24 0.92 -3.13
CA MET A 53 0.85 0.44 -3.07
C MET A 53 -0.07 1.29 -3.91
N GLY A 54 -1.20 0.72 -4.31
CA GLY A 54 -2.21 1.45 -5.05
C GLY A 54 -3.50 0.67 -5.21
N GLY A 55 -4.46 1.31 -5.87
CA GLY A 55 -5.80 0.78 -6.02
C GLY A 55 -5.87 -0.45 -6.90
N VAL A 56 -6.60 -1.47 -6.44
CA VAL A 56 -6.93 -2.65 -7.24
C VAL A 56 -8.04 -2.27 -8.20
N GLU A 57 -7.83 -2.51 -9.48
CA GLU A 57 -8.81 -2.19 -10.53
C GLU A 57 -9.88 -3.28 -10.64
N LYS A 58 -11.01 -2.91 -11.22
CA LYS A 58 -12.08 -3.87 -11.48
C LYS A 58 -11.57 -5.02 -12.35
N GLY A 59 -11.83 -6.24 -11.91
CA GLY A 59 -11.39 -7.45 -12.60
C GLY A 59 -10.01 -7.94 -12.20
N GLU A 60 -9.24 -7.15 -11.44
CA GLU A 60 -7.97 -7.61 -10.89
C GLU A 60 -8.16 -8.34 -9.56
N THR A 61 -7.29 -9.31 -9.30
CA THR A 61 -7.09 -9.83 -7.95
C THR A 61 -6.20 -8.86 -7.16
N PHE A 62 -6.17 -8.98 -5.84
CA PHE A 62 -5.28 -8.15 -5.03
C PHE A 62 -3.80 -8.32 -5.42
N PRO A 63 -3.26 -9.55 -5.60
CA PRO A 63 -1.85 -9.67 -6.03
C PRO A 63 -1.59 -9.09 -7.41
N GLN A 64 -2.55 -9.18 -8.34
CA GLN A 64 -2.42 -8.56 -9.66
C GLN A 64 -2.32 -7.04 -9.55
N GLY A 65 -3.22 -6.43 -8.78
CA GLY A 65 -3.20 -4.98 -8.54
C GLY A 65 -1.94 -4.54 -7.82
N ALA A 66 -1.52 -5.29 -6.80
CA ALA A 66 -0.29 -4.99 -6.05
C ALA A 66 0.95 -5.03 -6.96
N ALA A 67 1.09 -6.06 -7.78
CA ALA A 67 2.23 -6.20 -8.71
C ALA A 67 2.22 -5.10 -9.77
N ARG A 68 1.06 -4.76 -10.31
CA ARG A 68 0.92 -3.68 -11.30
C ARG A 68 1.32 -2.33 -10.71
N GLU A 69 0.81 -1.99 -9.54
CA GLU A 69 1.15 -0.73 -8.85
C GLU A 69 2.64 -0.66 -8.51
N LEU A 70 3.23 -1.77 -8.06
CA LEU A 70 4.67 -1.82 -7.81
C LEU A 70 5.47 -1.49 -9.07
N LYS A 71 5.09 -2.07 -10.19
CA LYS A 71 5.76 -1.82 -11.47
C LYS A 71 5.58 -0.38 -11.94
N GLU A 72 4.38 0.19 -11.80
CA GLU A 72 4.11 1.57 -12.17
C GLU A 72 4.93 2.54 -11.32
N GLU A 73 5.06 2.27 -10.02
CA GLU A 73 5.70 3.18 -9.07
C GLU A 73 7.23 3.03 -9.01
N THR A 74 7.77 1.85 -9.33
CA THR A 74 9.19 1.55 -9.12
C THR A 74 9.90 0.91 -10.31
N MET A 75 9.17 0.46 -11.31
CA MET A 75 9.65 -0.37 -12.44
C MET A 75 10.16 -1.75 -12.03
N LEU A 76 9.97 -2.14 -10.77
CA LEU A 76 10.25 -3.51 -10.34
C LEU A 76 9.10 -4.43 -10.76
N ASP A 77 9.44 -5.51 -11.43
CA ASP A 77 8.47 -6.42 -12.05
C ASP A 77 8.47 -7.79 -11.36
N PHE A 78 7.36 -8.13 -10.75
CA PHE A 78 7.16 -9.43 -10.11
C PHE A 78 5.92 -10.12 -10.67
N ASN A 79 6.03 -11.44 -10.84
CA ASN A 79 4.85 -12.23 -11.15
C ASN A 79 3.87 -12.16 -9.97
N PRO A 80 2.60 -11.79 -10.17
CA PRO A 80 1.63 -11.76 -9.07
C PRO A 80 1.54 -13.07 -8.28
N LYS A 81 1.77 -14.20 -8.94
CA LYS A 81 1.74 -15.53 -8.31
C LYS A 81 2.91 -15.78 -7.37
N SER A 82 3.99 -15.01 -7.49
CA SER A 82 5.16 -15.12 -6.61
C SER A 82 5.00 -14.35 -5.32
N LEU A 83 4.00 -13.48 -5.21
CA LEU A 83 3.78 -12.67 -4.04
C LEU A 83 3.20 -13.49 -2.89
N VAL A 84 3.77 -13.32 -1.70
CA VAL A 84 3.35 -14.03 -0.49
C VAL A 84 2.47 -13.13 0.37
N TYR A 85 1.26 -13.55 0.66
CA TYR A 85 0.32 -12.79 1.47
C TYR A 85 0.81 -12.66 2.92
N LEU A 86 0.86 -11.44 3.44
CA LEU A 86 1.26 -11.15 4.83
C LEU A 86 0.07 -10.83 5.72
N GLY A 87 -0.90 -10.12 5.23
CA GLY A 87 -2.04 -9.70 6.03
C GLY A 87 -2.78 -8.51 5.43
N ALA A 88 -3.83 -8.10 6.12
CA ALA A 88 -4.66 -6.97 5.69
C ALA A 88 -4.63 -5.86 6.73
N ILE A 89 -4.70 -4.63 6.25
CA ILE A 89 -4.76 -3.44 7.10
C ILE A 89 -5.88 -2.53 6.61
N LYS A 90 -6.33 -1.62 7.48
CA LYS A 90 -7.39 -0.66 7.17
C LYS A 90 -6.89 0.76 7.36
N ASP A 91 -7.29 1.63 6.44
CA ASP A 91 -7.14 3.06 6.58
C ASP A 91 -8.52 3.68 6.74
N GLY A 92 -8.92 3.92 7.99
CA GLY A 92 -10.24 4.46 8.31
C GLY A 92 -10.42 5.89 7.83
N LYS A 93 -9.36 6.68 7.78
CA LYS A 93 -9.40 8.07 7.35
C LYS A 93 -9.87 8.22 5.91
N TYR A 94 -9.41 7.32 5.02
CA TYR A 94 -9.76 7.38 3.60
C TYR A 94 -10.57 6.17 3.13
N ASN A 95 -11.12 5.41 4.06
CA ASN A 95 -11.95 4.22 3.80
C ASN A 95 -11.30 3.27 2.80
N ARG A 96 -10.13 2.73 3.16
CA ARG A 96 -9.39 1.78 2.33
C ARG A 96 -9.16 0.47 3.06
N PHE A 97 -9.21 -0.61 2.30
CA PHE A 97 -8.85 -1.96 2.74
C PHE A 97 -7.65 -2.42 1.93
N CYS A 98 -6.54 -2.65 2.60
CA CYS A 98 -5.27 -2.94 1.95
C CYS A 98 -4.80 -4.36 2.28
N LYS A 99 -4.45 -5.13 1.26
CA LYS A 99 -3.75 -6.41 1.44
C LYS A 99 -2.28 -6.23 1.13
N ILE A 100 -1.44 -6.72 2.04
CA ILE A 100 0.01 -6.59 1.97
C ILE A 100 0.63 -7.91 1.54
N TYR A 101 1.50 -7.86 0.57
CA TYR A 101 2.25 -9.00 0.05
C TYR A 101 3.74 -8.79 0.22
N LYS A 102 4.48 -9.88 0.33
CA LYS A 102 5.94 -9.87 0.40
C LYS A 102 6.52 -10.35 -0.93
N ALA A 103 7.55 -9.69 -1.40
CA ALA A 103 8.40 -10.12 -2.51
C ALA A 103 9.85 -10.02 -2.08
N GLU A 104 10.65 -11.02 -2.41
CA GLU A 104 12.08 -11.02 -2.11
C GLU A 104 12.89 -10.83 -3.39
N ILE A 105 13.94 -10.03 -3.31
CA ILE A 105 14.86 -9.78 -4.41
C ILE A 105 16.25 -9.53 -3.87
N GLU A 106 17.27 -9.97 -4.62
CA GLU A 106 18.67 -9.74 -4.24
C GLU A 106 19.20 -8.43 -4.79
N GLY A 107 20.23 -7.88 -4.12
CA GLY A 107 21.04 -6.79 -4.67
C GLY A 107 20.46 -5.40 -4.50
N GLN A 108 19.36 -5.25 -3.82
CA GLN A 108 18.71 -3.95 -3.61
C GLN A 108 18.61 -3.13 -4.90
N PRO A 109 17.89 -3.63 -5.93
CA PRO A 109 17.82 -2.94 -7.21
C PRO A 109 17.24 -1.54 -7.04
N LYS A 110 17.83 -0.58 -7.76
CA LYS A 110 17.41 0.80 -7.72
C LYS A 110 16.10 0.98 -8.50
N PRO A 111 15.01 1.44 -7.86
CA PRO A 111 13.78 1.69 -8.58
C PRO A 111 13.88 2.93 -9.46
N THR A 112 13.04 2.96 -10.50
CA THR A 112 12.75 4.18 -11.25
C THR A 112 11.39 4.68 -10.77
N LEU A 113 11.38 5.79 -10.06
CA LEU A 113 10.16 6.31 -9.44
C LEU A 113 9.25 7.00 -10.46
N ASP A 114 7.95 6.90 -10.23
CA ASP A 114 6.93 7.65 -10.96
C ASP A 114 6.78 9.07 -10.37
N HIS A 115 5.83 9.86 -10.90
CA HIS A 115 5.58 11.22 -10.43
C HIS A 115 4.94 11.29 -9.04
N GLU A 116 4.41 10.19 -8.54
CA GLU A 116 3.77 10.13 -7.21
C GLU A 116 4.78 10.01 -6.06
N HIS A 117 6.04 9.72 -6.38
CA HIS A 117 7.08 9.47 -5.38
C HIS A 117 8.34 10.27 -5.68
N SER A 118 8.98 10.81 -4.64
CA SER A 118 10.15 11.68 -4.75
C SER A 118 11.46 11.02 -4.31
N GLU A 119 11.40 10.03 -3.43
CA GLU A 119 12.58 9.36 -2.88
C GLU A 119 12.30 7.90 -2.62
N PHE A 120 13.34 7.10 -2.55
CA PHE A 120 13.28 5.70 -2.14
C PHE A 120 14.47 5.34 -1.28
N GLY A 121 14.35 4.24 -0.57
CA GLY A 121 15.47 3.59 0.12
C GLY A 121 15.07 2.23 0.65
N TYR A 122 16.08 1.41 0.90
CA TYR A 122 15.91 0.15 1.60
C TYR A 122 16.26 0.36 3.06
N TYR A 123 15.35 0.07 3.96
CA TYR A 123 15.49 0.37 5.38
C TYR A 123 15.24 -0.85 6.24
N ASP A 124 15.93 -0.91 7.35
CA ASP A 124 15.62 -1.89 8.38
C ASP A 124 14.22 -1.61 8.95
N VAL A 125 13.43 -2.64 9.19
CA VAL A 125 12.09 -2.51 9.75
C VAL A 125 12.10 -1.77 11.10
N LYS A 126 13.19 -1.88 11.84
CA LYS A 126 13.35 -1.19 13.13
C LYS A 126 13.85 0.25 13.01
N SER A 127 14.22 0.69 11.82
CA SER A 127 14.82 2.01 11.58
C SER A 127 14.26 2.64 10.30
N LEU A 128 12.94 2.72 10.23
CA LEU A 128 12.25 3.30 9.07
C LEU A 128 12.42 4.80 8.99
N PRO A 129 12.41 5.37 7.79
CA PRO A 129 12.42 6.83 7.63
C PRO A 129 11.10 7.43 8.13
N HIS A 130 11.13 8.70 8.52
CA HIS A 130 9.95 9.41 9.02
C HIS A 130 9.67 10.66 8.20
N PRO A 131 8.41 11.13 8.13
CA PRO A 131 7.22 10.52 8.75
C PRO A 131 6.72 9.31 7.96
N ILE A 132 6.08 8.37 8.66
CA ILE A 132 5.43 7.21 8.03
C ILE A 132 3.91 7.40 8.07
N GLU A 133 3.23 6.97 7.02
CA GLU A 133 1.78 7.04 6.97
C GLU A 133 1.12 5.97 7.86
N GLU A 134 -0.17 6.16 8.17
CA GLU A 134 -0.92 5.30 9.08
C GLU A 134 -0.92 3.83 8.65
N ARG A 135 -1.06 3.54 7.37
CA ARG A 135 -1.02 2.17 6.87
C ARG A 135 0.33 1.52 7.13
N MET A 136 1.43 2.30 7.02
CA MET A 136 2.76 1.79 7.31
C MET A 136 2.94 1.41 8.78
N LYS A 137 2.31 2.14 9.70
CA LYS A 137 2.32 1.79 11.12
C LYS A 137 1.69 0.44 11.37
N GLN A 138 0.57 0.14 10.69
CA GLN A 138 -0.10 -1.16 10.79
C GLN A 138 0.75 -2.28 10.16
N VAL A 139 1.47 -1.98 9.07
CA VAL A 139 2.38 -2.94 8.41
C VAL A 139 3.45 -3.43 9.37
N LEU A 140 3.92 -2.58 10.28
CA LEU A 140 4.94 -2.96 11.27
C LEU A 140 4.47 -4.03 12.25
N GLU A 141 3.16 -4.21 12.39
CA GLU A 141 2.57 -5.26 13.22
C GLU A 141 2.51 -6.61 12.50
N LEU A 142 2.77 -6.61 11.20
CA LEU A 142 2.83 -7.84 10.41
C LEU A 142 4.22 -8.46 10.51
N ASN A 143 4.26 -9.78 10.44
CA ASN A 143 5.53 -10.51 10.53
C ASN A 143 6.16 -10.61 9.12
N ILE A 144 6.93 -9.60 8.77
CA ILE A 144 7.57 -9.50 7.44
C ILE A 144 8.84 -10.37 7.36
#